data_b017c2597b771fb6f31b9f9770b74629
#
_entry.id   b017c2597b771fb6f31b9f9770b74629
#
_cell.length_a   1.000
_cell.length_b   1.000
_cell.length_c   1.000
_cell.angle_alpha   90.00
_cell.angle_beta   90.00
_cell.angle_gamma   90.00
#
_symmetry.space_group_name_H-M   'P 1'
#
loop_
_entity.id
_entity.type
_entity.pdbx_description
1 polymer ?
#
loop_
_entity_poly.entity_id
_entity_poly.type
_entity_poly.pdbx_seq_one_letter_code
_entity_poly.pdbx_strand_id
1 'polypeptide(L)'
;MDHRSLILFASVIAFAVAGTSARAEEGVTKDRIVFGQVAALEGPAPALGQGMREGLLAAFAEVNRAGGVAGRQLELKSADDSYEPQKTIEAMKKMLAEEKVFAIVGAVGTPTSNAGQPIATEAKVPFIGPFTGAEFLRTPYKRYVVNIRSSYFQETQAWIEHLTKDLGITKIAILYQDDTFGLAGLEGVKVAMAKRNMSLVAAGTFRRNTTAVKSALLEIMKANPEAVVTVGPYKPVAEFIKLARQAKMGAVFVAISFVGSDALALEMGDKGAGVIVSQVVPFPADKSVPLVASYQAALAAHDPGAKPGFVSLEGYLVGRLVIEALKRVPGEPTREALLDAITDSGAFDLDGIELTYGPANNQGMNQVFFTILQADGSFKPVTRLIK
;
A
#
# COMPACT_ATOMS: atom_id res chain seq x y z
N MET A 1 -57.98 -69.54 28.96
CA MET A 1 -56.79 -69.60 28.06
C MET A 1 -56.78 -68.26 27.34
N ASP A 2 -56.07 -67.34 27.92
CA ASP A 2 -56.05 -65.91 27.48
C ASP A 2 -54.85 -65.65 26.59
N HIS A 3 -55.09 -65.19 25.36
CA HIS A 3 -54.07 -64.66 24.47
C HIS A 3 -54.00 -63.10 24.58
N ARG A 4 -52.99 -62.62 25.27
CA ARG A 4 -52.67 -61.16 25.27
C ARG A 4 -51.70 -60.84 24.13
N SER A 5 -52.22 -60.13 23.14
CA SER A 5 -51.41 -59.56 22.06
C SER A 5 -50.71 -58.31 22.55
N LEU A 6 -49.37 -58.33 22.50
CA LEU A 6 -48.50 -57.15 22.75
C LEU A 6 -48.34 -56.38 21.44
N ILE A 7 -48.85 -55.14 21.37
CA ILE A 7 -48.62 -54.21 20.25
C ILE A 7 -47.42 -53.38 20.62
N LEU A 8 -46.26 -53.53 19.90
CA LEU A 8 -45.09 -52.69 19.99
C LEU A 8 -45.35 -51.47 19.15
N PHE A 9 -45.39 -50.27 19.76
CA PHE A 9 -45.32 -48.97 19.08
C PHE A 9 -43.87 -48.65 18.84
N ALA A 10 -43.41 -48.68 17.59
CA ALA A 10 -42.12 -48.17 17.18
C ALA A 10 -42.27 -46.66 16.89
N SER A 11 -41.78 -45.83 17.81
CA SER A 11 -41.67 -44.37 17.60
C SER A 11 -40.48 -44.06 16.70
N VAL A 12 -40.74 -43.67 15.46
CA VAL A 12 -39.72 -43.14 14.55
C VAL A 12 -39.47 -41.68 14.92
N ILE A 13 -38.36 -41.42 15.60
CA ILE A 13 -37.85 -40.04 15.82
C ILE A 13 -37.20 -39.59 14.54
N ALA A 14 -37.88 -38.75 13.76
CA ALA A 14 -37.29 -38.03 12.62
C ALA A 14 -36.39 -36.91 13.15
N PHE A 15 -35.08 -37.10 13.09
CA PHE A 15 -34.12 -36.01 13.28
C PHE A 15 -34.23 -35.05 12.08
N ALA A 16 -34.90 -33.92 12.26
CA ALA A 16 -34.82 -32.79 11.35
C ALA A 16 -33.44 -32.20 11.48
N VAL A 17 -32.51 -32.52 10.57
CA VAL A 17 -31.27 -31.80 10.38
C VAL A 17 -31.67 -30.42 9.84
N ALA A 18 -31.79 -29.45 10.74
CA ALA A 18 -31.87 -28.05 10.37
C ALA A 18 -30.54 -27.69 9.73
N GLY A 19 -30.48 -27.80 8.41
CA GLY A 19 -29.38 -27.23 7.63
C GLY A 19 -29.34 -25.73 7.89
N THR A 20 -28.38 -25.28 8.71
CA THR A 20 -28.04 -23.87 8.78
C THR A 20 -27.55 -23.49 7.38
N SER A 21 -28.43 -22.86 6.59
CA SER A 21 -28.00 -22.20 5.35
C SER A 21 -26.94 -21.22 5.76
N ALA A 22 -25.67 -21.56 5.53
CA ALA A 22 -24.57 -20.62 5.72
C ALA A 22 -24.93 -19.37 4.90
N ARG A 23 -25.15 -18.26 5.58
CA ARG A 23 -25.41 -16.98 4.92
C ARG A 23 -24.21 -16.72 4.04
N ALA A 24 -24.45 -16.50 2.74
CA ALA A 24 -23.37 -16.17 1.81
C ALA A 24 -22.61 -14.93 2.33
N GLU A 25 -21.28 -14.99 2.27
CA GLU A 25 -20.43 -13.89 2.70
C GLU A 25 -20.72 -12.64 1.83
N GLU A 26 -20.76 -11.47 2.44
CA GLU A 26 -20.98 -10.24 1.69
C GLU A 26 -19.87 -10.04 0.65
N GLY A 27 -20.28 -9.61 -0.55
CA GLY A 27 -19.37 -9.45 -1.69
C GLY A 27 -19.04 -10.75 -2.43
N VAL A 28 -19.59 -11.91 -2.01
CA VAL A 28 -19.36 -13.19 -2.67
C VAL A 28 -20.67 -13.71 -3.27
N THR A 29 -20.64 -14.08 -4.54
CA THR A 29 -21.72 -14.74 -5.26
C THR A 29 -21.19 -16.03 -5.93
N LYS A 30 -22.04 -16.74 -6.67
CA LYS A 30 -21.60 -17.94 -7.41
C LYS A 30 -20.59 -17.64 -8.50
N ASP A 31 -20.62 -16.43 -9.07
CA ASP A 31 -19.90 -16.03 -10.27
C ASP A 31 -18.89 -14.90 -10.05
N ARG A 32 -18.90 -14.25 -8.89
CA ARG A 32 -17.99 -13.14 -8.60
C ARG A 32 -17.66 -12.95 -7.13
N ILE A 33 -16.52 -12.25 -6.90
CA ILE A 33 -16.09 -11.70 -5.60
C ILE A 33 -15.82 -10.20 -5.82
N VAL A 34 -16.48 -9.35 -5.01
CA VAL A 34 -16.42 -7.89 -5.14
C VAL A 34 -15.50 -7.31 -4.09
N PHE A 35 -14.47 -6.61 -4.51
CA PHE A 35 -13.53 -5.86 -3.67
C PHE A 35 -13.83 -4.37 -3.71
N GLY A 36 -13.53 -3.68 -2.61
CA GLY A 36 -13.63 -2.22 -2.52
C GLY A 36 -12.27 -1.56 -2.47
N GLN A 37 -12.15 -0.39 -3.09
CA GLN A 37 -11.02 0.51 -2.93
C GLN A 37 -11.52 1.90 -2.57
N VAL A 38 -10.95 2.51 -1.52
CA VAL A 38 -11.14 3.93 -1.20
C VAL A 38 -9.78 4.61 -1.32
N ALA A 39 -9.65 5.55 -2.25
CA ALA A 39 -8.36 6.11 -2.62
C ALA A 39 -8.50 7.52 -3.23
N ALA A 40 -7.42 8.28 -3.26
CA ALA A 40 -7.32 9.54 -3.97
C ALA A 40 -7.35 9.29 -5.50
N LEU A 41 -8.53 9.34 -6.10
CA LEU A 41 -8.70 9.16 -7.55
C LEU A 41 -8.80 10.51 -8.28
N GLU A 42 -9.13 11.56 -7.55
CA GLU A 42 -9.25 12.93 -7.99
C GLU A 42 -8.48 13.88 -7.05
N GLY A 43 -8.53 15.19 -7.31
CA GLY A 43 -7.96 16.22 -6.44
C GLY A 43 -6.43 16.38 -6.57
N PRO A 44 -5.71 16.72 -5.49
CA PRO A 44 -4.28 17.07 -5.55
C PRO A 44 -3.31 15.91 -5.78
N ALA A 45 -3.68 14.66 -5.43
CA ALA A 45 -2.79 13.51 -5.49
C ALA A 45 -3.38 12.29 -6.26
N PRO A 46 -4.05 12.47 -7.42
CA PRO A 46 -4.80 11.40 -8.07
C PRO A 46 -3.90 10.29 -8.62
N ALA A 47 -2.65 10.58 -8.97
CA ALA A 47 -1.73 9.58 -9.52
C ALA A 47 -1.49 8.40 -8.56
N LEU A 48 -1.60 8.61 -7.24
CA LEU A 48 -1.42 7.55 -6.25
C LEU A 48 -2.59 6.57 -6.25
N GLY A 49 -3.82 7.07 -6.17
CA GLY A 49 -5.03 6.23 -6.20
C GLY A 49 -5.24 5.57 -7.54
N GLN A 50 -5.06 6.32 -8.63
CA GLN A 50 -5.20 5.80 -9.99
C GLN A 50 -4.17 4.72 -10.29
N GLY A 51 -2.89 4.91 -9.92
CA GLY A 51 -1.86 3.90 -10.10
C GLY A 51 -2.15 2.61 -9.33
N MET A 52 -2.52 2.71 -8.05
CA MET A 52 -2.93 1.54 -7.25
C MET A 52 -4.12 0.80 -7.89
N ARG A 53 -5.14 1.54 -8.33
CA ARG A 53 -6.31 0.98 -9.02
C ARG A 53 -5.93 0.26 -10.31
N GLU A 54 -5.08 0.85 -11.11
CA GLU A 54 -4.62 0.30 -12.38
C GLU A 54 -3.90 -1.03 -12.19
N GLY A 55 -2.99 -1.11 -11.21
CA GLY A 55 -2.30 -2.35 -10.89
C GLY A 55 -3.25 -3.45 -10.39
N LEU A 56 -4.19 -3.12 -9.51
CA LEU A 56 -5.23 -4.04 -9.03
C LEU A 56 -6.08 -4.58 -10.19
N LEU A 57 -6.54 -3.69 -11.07
CA LEU A 57 -7.36 -4.06 -12.23
C LEU A 57 -6.59 -4.92 -13.23
N ALA A 58 -5.31 -4.66 -13.44
CA ALA A 58 -4.46 -5.50 -14.29
C ALA A 58 -4.34 -6.94 -13.74
N ALA A 59 -4.13 -7.11 -12.41
CA ALA A 59 -4.08 -8.41 -11.77
C ALA A 59 -5.44 -9.14 -11.85
N PHE A 60 -6.54 -8.43 -11.58
CA PHE A 60 -7.88 -9.02 -11.65
C PHE A 60 -8.26 -9.38 -13.08
N ALA A 61 -7.94 -8.53 -14.05
CA ALA A 61 -8.19 -8.84 -15.47
C ALA A 61 -7.38 -10.06 -15.95
N GLU A 62 -6.15 -10.22 -15.46
CA GLU A 62 -5.32 -11.39 -15.78
C GLU A 62 -5.98 -12.69 -15.31
N VAL A 63 -6.34 -12.78 -14.01
CA VAL A 63 -6.97 -13.99 -13.48
C VAL A 63 -8.36 -14.21 -14.05
N ASN A 64 -9.12 -13.16 -14.34
CA ASN A 64 -10.45 -13.25 -14.92
C ASN A 64 -10.42 -13.83 -16.33
N ARG A 65 -9.43 -13.45 -17.15
CA ARG A 65 -9.23 -14.08 -18.47
C ARG A 65 -8.91 -15.58 -18.39
N ALA A 66 -8.33 -16.03 -17.26
CA ALA A 66 -8.06 -17.44 -17.00
C ALA A 66 -9.25 -18.19 -16.35
N GLY A 67 -10.43 -17.54 -16.23
CA GLY A 67 -11.64 -18.16 -15.67
C GLY A 67 -11.92 -17.75 -14.21
N GLY A 68 -11.16 -16.81 -13.65
CA GLY A 68 -11.32 -16.32 -12.29
C GLY A 68 -10.71 -17.24 -11.22
N VAL A 69 -11.11 -17.07 -9.96
CA VAL A 69 -10.73 -17.94 -8.85
C VAL A 69 -11.89 -18.85 -8.48
N ALA A 70 -11.68 -20.15 -8.60
CA ALA A 70 -12.74 -21.16 -8.40
C ALA A 70 -14.02 -20.85 -9.20
N GLY A 71 -13.87 -20.38 -10.45
CA GLY A 71 -14.97 -20.02 -11.35
C GLY A 71 -15.61 -18.66 -11.07
N ARG A 72 -15.09 -17.87 -10.12
CA ARG A 72 -15.59 -16.53 -9.77
C ARG A 72 -14.71 -15.45 -10.36
N GLN A 73 -15.31 -14.47 -11.01
CA GLN A 73 -14.63 -13.27 -11.50
C GLN A 73 -14.35 -12.33 -10.33
N LEU A 74 -13.19 -11.65 -10.33
CA LEU A 74 -12.87 -10.63 -9.34
C LEU A 74 -13.27 -9.24 -9.88
N GLU A 75 -14.03 -8.51 -9.10
CA GLU A 75 -14.53 -7.16 -9.43
C GLU A 75 -13.97 -6.15 -8.43
N LEU A 76 -13.54 -4.97 -8.92
CA LEU A 76 -13.08 -3.86 -8.08
C LEU A 76 -14.04 -2.69 -8.18
N LYS A 77 -14.59 -2.26 -7.06
CA LYS A 77 -15.33 -1.02 -6.92
C LYS A 77 -14.45 0.02 -6.24
N SER A 78 -14.22 1.15 -6.90
CA SER A 78 -13.37 2.21 -6.37
C SER A 78 -14.20 3.46 -6.06
N ALA A 79 -13.89 4.10 -4.92
CA ALA A 79 -14.47 5.37 -4.50
C ALA A 79 -13.36 6.40 -4.27
N ASP A 80 -13.59 7.63 -4.74
CA ASP A 80 -12.68 8.75 -4.50
C ASP A 80 -12.84 9.31 -3.09
N ASP A 81 -11.73 9.55 -2.42
CA ASP A 81 -11.68 10.31 -1.16
C ASP A 81 -10.88 11.62 -1.27
N SER A 82 -10.37 11.94 -2.46
CA SER A 82 -9.53 13.13 -2.74
C SER A 82 -8.38 13.30 -1.72
N TYR A 83 -7.91 12.22 -1.11
CA TYR A 83 -6.91 12.23 -0.02
C TYR A 83 -7.36 13.02 1.23
N GLU A 84 -8.68 12.99 1.56
CA GLU A 84 -9.28 13.68 2.70
C GLU A 84 -9.93 12.67 3.67
N PRO A 85 -9.48 12.59 4.95
CA PRO A 85 -9.98 11.62 5.92
C PRO A 85 -11.50 11.64 6.12
N GLN A 86 -12.13 12.82 6.08
CA GLN A 86 -13.57 12.92 6.23
C GLN A 86 -14.31 12.25 5.07
N LYS A 87 -13.84 12.47 3.83
CA LYS A 87 -14.39 11.80 2.65
C LYS A 87 -14.14 10.29 2.69
N THR A 88 -12.97 9.87 3.22
CA THR A 88 -12.68 8.45 3.43
C THR A 88 -13.71 7.79 4.34
N ILE A 89 -14.09 8.43 5.46
CA ILE A 89 -15.12 7.91 6.38
C ILE A 89 -16.45 7.69 5.65
N GLU A 90 -16.89 8.66 4.86
CA GLU A 90 -18.13 8.59 4.09
C GLU A 90 -18.06 7.49 3.01
N ALA A 91 -16.98 7.45 2.23
CA ALA A 91 -16.76 6.45 1.20
C ALA A 91 -16.67 5.03 1.78
N MET A 92 -15.97 4.83 2.92
CA MET A 92 -15.88 3.53 3.60
C MET A 92 -17.26 3.05 4.07
N LYS A 93 -18.04 3.90 4.72
CA LYS A 93 -19.39 3.54 5.19
C LYS A 93 -20.27 3.13 4.02
N LYS A 94 -20.25 3.90 2.91
CA LYS A 94 -20.99 3.58 1.70
C LYS A 94 -20.53 2.25 1.08
N MET A 95 -19.20 2.06 0.95
CA MET A 95 -18.61 0.84 0.39
C MET A 95 -19.04 -0.42 1.16
N LEU A 96 -19.11 -0.35 2.48
CA LEU A 96 -19.49 -1.49 3.31
C LEU A 96 -21.02 -1.69 3.37
N ALA A 97 -21.82 -0.62 3.50
CA ALA A 97 -23.25 -0.72 3.69
C ALA A 97 -24.04 -0.97 2.38
N GLU A 98 -23.64 -0.29 1.29
CA GLU A 98 -24.37 -0.32 0.02
C GLU A 98 -23.75 -1.29 -0.99
N GLU A 99 -22.42 -1.19 -1.18
CA GLU A 99 -21.70 -2.01 -2.15
C GLU A 99 -21.39 -3.42 -1.61
N LYS A 100 -21.43 -3.59 -0.28
CA LYS A 100 -21.27 -4.87 0.44
C LYS A 100 -20.05 -5.65 -0.04
N VAL A 101 -18.90 -4.99 -0.10
CA VAL A 101 -17.67 -5.59 -0.61
C VAL A 101 -17.11 -6.66 0.32
N PHE A 102 -16.43 -7.64 -0.26
CA PHE A 102 -15.78 -8.74 0.45
C PHE A 102 -14.58 -8.28 1.30
N ALA A 103 -13.72 -7.45 0.72
CA ALA A 103 -12.57 -6.85 1.39
C ALA A 103 -12.26 -5.48 0.79
N ILE A 104 -11.58 -4.63 1.56
CA ILE A 104 -10.96 -3.39 1.07
C ILE A 104 -9.54 -3.70 0.64
N VAL A 105 -9.15 -3.29 -0.57
CA VAL A 105 -7.83 -3.52 -1.15
C VAL A 105 -7.22 -2.23 -1.68
N GLY A 106 -5.92 -2.02 -1.46
CA GLY A 106 -5.19 -0.90 -2.04
C GLY A 106 -5.71 0.49 -1.66
N ALA A 107 -6.22 0.66 -0.43
CA ALA A 107 -6.57 1.99 0.09
C ALA A 107 -5.32 2.89 0.13
N VAL A 108 -5.47 4.19 -0.17
CA VAL A 108 -4.32 5.09 -0.37
C VAL A 108 -4.24 6.15 0.72
N GLY A 109 -3.09 6.18 1.39
CA GLY A 109 -2.70 7.25 2.30
C GLY A 109 -2.71 6.90 3.77
N THR A 110 -1.84 7.57 4.53
CA THR A 110 -1.75 7.40 5.98
C THR A 110 -2.92 8.03 6.73
N PRO A 111 -3.27 9.33 6.51
CA PRO A 111 -4.38 9.95 7.21
C PRO A 111 -5.73 9.33 6.82
N THR A 112 -5.89 8.93 5.59
CA THR A 112 -7.08 8.25 5.06
C THR A 112 -7.19 6.83 5.61
N SER A 113 -6.11 6.05 5.64
CA SER A 113 -6.10 4.73 6.30
C SER A 113 -6.35 4.82 7.81
N ASN A 114 -5.82 5.86 8.48
CA ASN A 114 -6.09 6.08 9.90
C ASN A 114 -7.59 6.32 10.17
N ALA A 115 -8.30 6.93 9.24
CA ALA A 115 -9.74 7.17 9.32
C ALA A 115 -10.58 5.95 8.89
N GLY A 116 -10.18 5.25 7.82
CA GLY A 116 -10.98 4.18 7.20
C GLY A 116 -10.76 2.80 7.79
N GLN A 117 -9.52 2.45 8.20
CA GLN A 117 -9.18 1.13 8.72
C GLN A 117 -9.99 0.73 9.98
N PRO A 118 -10.25 1.61 10.96
CA PRO A 118 -11.10 1.25 12.10
C PRO A 118 -12.51 0.85 11.70
N ILE A 119 -13.09 1.51 10.70
CA ILE A 119 -14.45 1.21 10.17
C ILE A 119 -14.46 -0.20 9.55
N ALA A 120 -13.45 -0.54 8.76
CA ALA A 120 -13.32 -1.88 8.18
C ALA A 120 -13.15 -2.95 9.28
N THR A 121 -12.32 -2.69 10.29
CA THR A 121 -12.09 -3.61 11.41
C THR A 121 -13.34 -3.85 12.25
N GLU A 122 -14.11 -2.81 12.57
CA GLU A 122 -15.37 -2.92 13.30
C GLU A 122 -16.39 -3.78 12.53
N ALA A 123 -16.43 -3.62 11.20
CA ALA A 123 -17.26 -4.41 10.31
C ALA A 123 -16.67 -5.82 9.99
N LYS A 124 -15.51 -6.18 10.55
CA LYS A 124 -14.78 -7.42 10.25
C LYS A 124 -14.50 -7.61 8.76
N VAL A 125 -14.19 -6.52 8.07
CA VAL A 125 -13.82 -6.51 6.66
C VAL A 125 -12.30 -6.42 6.54
N PRO A 126 -11.62 -7.35 5.83
CA PRO A 126 -10.18 -7.29 5.60
C PRO A 126 -9.77 -5.99 4.90
N PHE A 127 -8.66 -5.40 5.37
CA PHE A 127 -8.04 -4.18 4.84
C PHE A 127 -6.65 -4.53 4.34
N ILE A 128 -6.53 -4.82 3.04
CA ILE A 128 -5.39 -5.50 2.44
C ILE A 128 -4.60 -4.54 1.56
N GLY A 129 -3.28 -4.51 1.74
CA GLY A 129 -2.35 -3.77 0.91
C GLY A 129 -2.57 -2.25 0.90
N PRO A 130 -2.77 -1.59 2.05
CA PRO A 130 -2.88 -0.14 2.07
C PRO A 130 -1.58 0.50 1.57
N PHE A 131 -1.69 1.48 0.67
CA PHE A 131 -0.57 2.26 0.15
C PHE A 131 -0.10 3.25 1.22
N THR A 132 0.52 2.72 2.27
CA THR A 132 1.18 3.47 3.35
C THR A 132 2.10 2.57 4.16
N GLY A 133 3.24 3.11 4.58
CA GLY A 133 4.20 2.42 5.46
C GLY A 133 4.03 2.72 6.95
N ALA A 134 2.89 3.28 7.38
CA ALA A 134 2.70 3.75 8.75
C ALA A 134 2.65 2.61 9.78
N GLU A 135 3.36 2.78 10.90
CA GLU A 135 3.50 1.77 11.95
C GLU A 135 2.18 1.38 12.62
N PHE A 136 1.20 2.30 12.74
CA PHE A 136 -0.08 1.99 13.39
C PHE A 136 -0.89 0.89 12.70
N LEU A 137 -0.59 0.55 11.45
CA LEU A 137 -1.18 -0.57 10.72
C LEU A 137 -0.46 -1.91 11.00
N ARG A 138 0.66 -1.89 11.73
CA ARG A 138 1.57 -3.00 12.00
C ARG A 138 1.67 -3.30 13.49
N THR A 139 1.80 -2.27 14.29
CA THR A 139 2.02 -2.36 15.73
C THR A 139 1.04 -1.43 16.47
N PRO A 140 0.20 -1.97 17.38
CA PRO A 140 0.03 -3.40 17.69
C PRO A 140 -0.57 -4.18 16.50
N TYR A 141 -0.36 -5.50 16.48
CA TYR A 141 -0.93 -6.39 15.46
C TYR A 141 -2.43 -6.21 15.29
N LYS A 142 -2.90 -6.19 14.05
CA LYS A 142 -4.32 -6.02 13.70
C LYS A 142 -4.75 -7.16 12.78
N ARG A 143 -5.65 -8.01 13.26
CA ARG A 143 -6.15 -9.21 12.56
C ARG A 143 -6.68 -8.91 11.17
N TYR A 144 -7.42 -7.81 11.00
CA TYR A 144 -8.07 -7.45 9.74
C TYR A 144 -7.20 -6.57 8.83
N VAL A 145 -5.94 -6.34 9.16
CA VAL A 145 -5.01 -5.57 8.34
C VAL A 145 -3.91 -6.46 7.81
N VAL A 146 -3.69 -6.42 6.50
CA VAL A 146 -2.62 -7.13 5.80
C VAL A 146 -1.80 -6.09 5.04
N ASN A 147 -0.56 -5.87 5.46
CA ASN A 147 0.36 -4.98 4.77
C ASN A 147 1.20 -5.78 3.76
N ILE A 148 1.65 -5.14 2.69
CA ILE A 148 2.56 -5.73 1.71
C ILE A 148 3.93 -5.06 1.79
N ARG A 149 3.96 -3.76 1.71
CA ARG A 149 5.16 -2.93 1.64
C ARG A 149 5.93 -2.81 2.95
N SER A 150 7.20 -2.50 2.85
CA SER A 150 8.04 -2.10 3.99
C SER A 150 7.46 -0.90 4.73
N SER A 151 7.74 -0.82 6.03
CA SER A 151 7.27 0.30 6.85
C SER A 151 8.09 1.57 6.60
N TYR A 152 7.52 2.72 6.98
CA TYR A 152 8.27 4.00 6.95
C TYR A 152 9.48 3.98 7.88
N PHE A 153 9.44 3.19 8.95
CA PHE A 153 10.62 3.03 9.82
C PHE A 153 11.75 2.31 9.10
N GLN A 154 11.43 1.33 8.28
CA GLN A 154 12.44 0.63 7.46
C GLN A 154 12.99 1.53 6.35
N GLU A 155 12.14 2.29 5.66
CA GLU A 155 12.58 3.25 4.65
C GLU A 155 13.51 4.32 5.24
N THR A 156 13.08 4.96 6.34
CA THR A 156 13.86 6.02 6.98
C THR A 156 15.15 5.50 7.61
N GLN A 157 15.15 4.26 8.14
CA GLN A 157 16.37 3.60 8.61
C GLN A 157 17.37 3.43 7.46
N ALA A 158 16.90 2.98 6.30
CA ALA A 158 17.74 2.82 5.11
C ALA A 158 18.25 4.18 4.60
N TRP A 159 17.43 5.25 4.60
CA TRP A 159 17.89 6.59 4.23
C TRP A 159 19.06 7.06 5.07
N ILE A 160 18.89 7.02 6.41
CA ILE A 160 19.92 7.51 7.32
C ILE A 160 21.18 6.65 7.22
N GLU A 161 21.03 5.34 7.00
CA GLU A 161 22.18 4.46 6.78
C GLU A 161 22.97 4.84 5.54
N HIS A 162 22.32 4.97 4.38
CA HIS A 162 23.00 5.31 3.13
C HIS A 162 23.55 6.74 3.11
N LEU A 163 22.79 7.73 3.63
CA LEU A 163 23.28 9.10 3.73
C LEU A 163 24.55 9.20 4.60
N THR A 164 24.59 8.48 5.72
CA THR A 164 25.74 8.51 6.63
C THR A 164 26.90 7.66 6.16
N LYS A 165 26.65 6.39 5.78
CA LYS A 165 27.70 5.44 5.41
C LYS A 165 28.30 5.69 4.04
N ASP A 166 27.45 5.99 3.05
CA ASP A 166 27.89 6.10 1.66
C ASP A 166 28.39 7.51 1.34
N LEU A 167 27.70 8.55 1.85
CA LEU A 167 27.98 9.94 1.52
C LEU A 167 28.68 10.70 2.66
N GLY A 168 28.74 10.16 3.87
CA GLY A 168 29.31 10.84 5.04
C GLY A 168 28.51 12.05 5.51
N ILE A 169 27.22 12.10 5.19
CA ILE A 169 26.33 13.22 5.51
C ILE A 169 25.91 13.14 6.98
N THR A 170 26.00 14.28 7.68
CA THR A 170 25.62 14.37 9.09
C THR A 170 24.60 15.45 9.38
N LYS A 171 24.47 16.47 8.51
CA LYS A 171 23.49 17.56 8.65
C LYS A 171 22.25 17.26 7.82
N ILE A 172 21.27 16.63 8.43
CA ILE A 172 20.03 16.20 7.75
C ILE A 172 18.87 17.04 8.27
N ALA A 173 18.09 17.60 7.33
CA ALA A 173 16.82 18.26 7.60
C ALA A 173 15.67 17.43 7.03
N ILE A 174 14.44 17.73 7.46
CA ILE A 174 13.23 17.09 6.96
C ILE A 174 12.18 18.09 6.53
N LEU A 175 11.57 17.84 5.35
CA LEU A 175 10.29 18.41 4.96
C LEU A 175 9.20 17.34 5.14
N TYR A 176 8.10 17.65 5.81
CA TYR A 176 7.02 16.68 6.00
C TYR A 176 5.63 17.30 5.95
N GLN A 177 4.64 16.50 5.52
CA GLN A 177 3.25 16.88 5.54
C GLN A 177 2.76 17.02 6.99
N ASP A 178 2.06 18.10 7.31
CA ASP A 178 1.59 18.39 8.68
C ASP A 178 0.32 17.59 9.02
N ASP A 179 0.49 16.28 9.16
CA ASP A 179 -0.53 15.32 9.61
C ASP A 179 0.09 13.97 9.98
N THR A 180 -0.76 12.95 10.20
CA THR A 180 -0.33 11.59 10.60
C THR A 180 0.67 10.95 9.63
N PHE A 181 0.65 11.32 8.34
CA PHE A 181 1.65 10.83 7.37
C PHE A 181 3.03 11.43 7.63
N GLY A 182 3.10 12.73 7.67
CA GLY A 182 4.39 13.38 7.91
C GLY A 182 4.95 13.08 9.28
N LEU A 183 4.10 12.99 10.31
CA LEU A 183 4.51 12.60 11.67
C LEU A 183 5.05 11.17 11.73
N ALA A 184 4.47 10.23 10.98
CA ALA A 184 4.98 8.85 10.90
C ALA A 184 6.39 8.81 10.28
N GLY A 185 6.63 9.57 9.20
CA GLY A 185 7.95 9.67 8.60
C GLY A 185 8.97 10.41 9.48
N LEU A 186 8.55 11.50 10.12
CA LEU A 186 9.38 12.25 11.08
C LEU A 186 9.86 11.36 12.23
N GLU A 187 8.96 10.57 12.80
CA GLU A 187 9.30 9.66 13.90
C GLU A 187 10.28 8.59 13.43
N GLY A 188 10.05 7.98 12.26
CA GLY A 188 10.99 7.02 11.68
C GLY A 188 12.40 7.61 11.47
N VAL A 189 12.49 8.85 10.95
CA VAL A 189 13.77 9.55 10.80
C VAL A 189 14.44 9.80 12.15
N LYS A 190 13.69 10.29 13.16
CA LYS A 190 14.22 10.51 14.51
C LYS A 190 14.77 9.24 15.13
N VAL A 191 14.03 8.13 15.04
CA VAL A 191 14.47 6.81 15.54
C VAL A 191 15.74 6.34 14.82
N ALA A 192 15.80 6.48 13.51
CA ALA A 192 16.97 6.10 12.71
C ALA A 192 18.23 6.93 13.03
N MET A 193 18.06 8.24 13.25
CA MET A 193 19.14 9.14 13.62
C MET A 193 19.61 8.92 15.06
N ALA A 194 18.69 8.70 16.00
CA ALA A 194 19.03 8.43 17.40
C ALA A 194 19.94 7.21 17.58
N LYS A 195 19.74 6.16 16.79
CA LYS A 195 20.63 4.97 16.77
C LYS A 195 22.08 5.31 16.41
N ARG A 196 22.33 6.50 15.86
CA ARG A 196 23.65 7.01 15.44
C ARG A 196 24.11 8.23 16.26
N ASN A 197 23.42 8.52 17.37
CA ASN A 197 23.62 9.72 18.19
C ASN A 197 23.51 11.03 17.38
N MET A 198 22.61 11.05 16.41
CA MET A 198 22.34 12.19 15.52
C MET A 198 20.94 12.75 15.76
N SER A 199 20.72 14.00 15.41
CA SER A 199 19.43 14.67 15.42
C SER A 199 19.25 15.52 14.16
N LEU A 200 18.00 15.79 13.77
CA LEU A 200 17.69 16.70 12.67
C LEU A 200 18.21 18.10 12.96
N VAL A 201 18.82 18.72 11.93
CA VAL A 201 19.31 20.13 12.05
C VAL A 201 18.18 21.13 11.79
N ALA A 202 17.12 20.74 11.05
CA ALA A 202 15.90 21.52 10.85
C ALA A 202 14.74 20.63 10.44
N ALA A 203 13.52 21.12 10.67
CA ALA A 203 12.28 20.49 10.22
C ALA A 203 11.33 21.58 9.71
N GLY A 204 10.70 21.32 8.56
CA GLY A 204 9.71 22.21 7.97
C GLY A 204 8.46 21.43 7.57
N THR A 205 7.29 22.06 7.69
CA THR A 205 6.01 21.43 7.37
C THR A 205 5.28 22.13 6.25
N PHE A 206 4.37 21.38 5.63
CA PHE A 206 3.38 21.93 4.70
C PHE A 206 2.02 21.26 4.95
N ARG A 207 0.95 21.99 4.69
CA ARG A 207 -0.42 21.49 4.85
C ARG A 207 -0.76 20.49 3.75
N ARG A 208 -1.43 19.36 4.13
CA ARG A 208 -1.97 18.37 3.20
C ARG A 208 -2.75 19.03 2.06
N ASN A 209 -2.66 18.44 0.86
CA ASN A 209 -3.33 18.90 -0.35
C ASN A 209 -2.97 20.32 -0.81
N THR A 210 -1.83 20.85 -0.35
CA THR A 210 -1.30 22.14 -0.82
C THR A 210 0.16 22.01 -1.25
N THR A 211 0.66 23.03 -1.98
CA THR A 211 2.07 23.21 -2.33
C THR A 211 2.71 24.37 -1.54
N ALA A 212 2.17 24.71 -0.39
CA ALA A 212 2.61 25.85 0.44
C ALA A 212 3.89 25.52 1.22
N VAL A 213 5.02 25.33 0.51
CA VAL A 213 6.31 24.85 1.08
C VAL A 213 7.32 25.96 1.34
N LYS A 214 7.04 27.23 0.97
CA LYS A 214 8.03 28.33 1.05
C LYS A 214 8.50 28.60 2.47
N SER A 215 7.62 28.61 3.46
CA SER A 215 8.00 28.83 4.86
C SER A 215 8.90 27.70 5.37
N ALA A 216 8.56 26.45 5.04
CA ALA A 216 9.40 25.29 5.36
C ALA A 216 10.79 25.39 4.71
N LEU A 217 10.86 25.82 3.46
CA LEU A 217 12.13 26.04 2.76
C LEU A 217 13.01 27.07 3.48
N LEU A 218 12.45 28.21 3.85
CA LEU A 218 13.20 29.26 4.56
C LEU A 218 13.76 28.77 5.89
N GLU A 219 12.99 27.99 6.67
CA GLU A 219 13.47 27.42 7.92
C GLU A 219 14.56 26.37 7.71
N ILE A 220 14.41 25.50 6.74
CA ILE A 220 15.40 24.47 6.42
C ILE A 220 16.69 25.10 5.91
N MET A 221 16.61 26.13 5.06
CA MET A 221 17.80 26.83 4.52
C MET A 221 18.67 27.46 5.60
N LYS A 222 18.09 28.00 6.68
CA LYS A 222 18.86 28.61 7.80
C LYS A 222 19.82 27.60 8.44
N ALA A 223 19.50 26.33 8.44
CA ALA A 223 20.32 25.27 9.04
C ALA A 223 21.44 24.77 8.11
N ASN A 224 21.47 25.21 6.84
CA ASN A 224 22.41 24.77 5.82
C ASN A 224 22.63 23.25 5.82
N PRO A 225 21.58 22.44 5.56
CA PRO A 225 21.68 20.99 5.59
C PRO A 225 22.47 20.44 4.41
N GLU A 226 23.10 19.28 4.59
CA GLU A 226 23.77 18.52 3.54
C GLU A 226 22.77 17.60 2.79
N ALA A 227 21.69 17.18 3.49
CA ALA A 227 20.58 16.45 2.89
C ALA A 227 19.24 16.95 3.43
N VAL A 228 18.20 16.89 2.60
CA VAL A 228 16.82 17.07 3.00
C VAL A 228 16.03 15.81 2.64
N VAL A 229 15.52 15.11 3.65
CA VAL A 229 14.60 14.00 3.45
C VAL A 229 13.17 14.52 3.41
N THR A 230 12.33 13.98 2.51
CA THR A 230 10.99 14.51 2.27
C THR A 230 9.91 13.46 2.45
N VAL A 231 8.90 13.80 3.25
CA VAL A 231 7.72 12.96 3.54
C VAL A 231 6.47 13.69 3.05
N GLY A 232 6.13 13.46 1.81
CA GLY A 232 5.03 14.13 1.12
C GLY A 232 4.72 13.49 -0.23
N PRO A 233 3.53 13.75 -0.81
CA PRO A 233 3.21 13.36 -2.17
C PRO A 233 3.94 14.24 -3.18
N TYR A 234 3.93 13.82 -4.45
CA TYR A 234 4.75 14.37 -5.54
C TYR A 234 4.68 15.89 -5.72
N LYS A 235 3.49 16.52 -5.71
CA LYS A 235 3.38 17.96 -5.99
C LYS A 235 4.11 18.87 -4.99
N PRO A 236 3.84 18.80 -3.66
CA PRO A 236 4.58 19.61 -2.70
C PRO A 236 6.06 19.26 -2.64
N VAL A 237 6.45 17.99 -2.78
CA VAL A 237 7.87 17.59 -2.80
C VAL A 237 8.57 18.19 -4.02
N ALA A 238 7.97 18.09 -5.22
CA ALA A 238 8.52 18.71 -6.43
C ALA A 238 8.65 20.22 -6.30
N GLU A 239 7.62 20.91 -5.80
CA GLU A 239 7.65 22.35 -5.60
C GLU A 239 8.78 22.76 -4.64
N PHE A 240 8.92 22.05 -3.51
CA PHE A 240 9.98 22.31 -2.55
C PHE A 240 11.36 22.16 -3.18
N ILE A 241 11.62 21.06 -3.88
CA ILE A 241 12.93 20.78 -4.49
C ILE A 241 13.23 21.81 -5.59
N LYS A 242 12.25 22.17 -6.42
CA LYS A 242 12.42 23.21 -7.45
C LYS A 242 12.81 24.55 -6.84
N LEU A 243 12.12 24.98 -5.79
CA LEU A 243 12.43 26.23 -5.08
C LEU A 243 13.79 26.18 -4.38
N ALA A 244 14.14 25.06 -3.75
CA ALA A 244 15.43 24.84 -3.10
C ALA A 244 16.60 24.96 -4.11
N ARG A 245 16.45 24.38 -5.30
CA ARG A 245 17.44 24.49 -6.39
C ARG A 245 17.53 25.90 -6.95
N GLN A 246 16.41 26.60 -7.11
CA GLN A 246 16.40 28.01 -7.50
C GLN A 246 17.17 28.89 -6.47
N ALA A 247 17.00 28.56 -5.18
CA ALA A 247 17.75 29.20 -4.08
C ALA A 247 19.20 28.69 -3.94
N LYS A 248 19.68 27.85 -4.88
CA LYS A 248 21.04 27.27 -4.91
C LYS A 248 21.39 26.45 -3.66
N MET A 249 20.41 25.80 -3.06
CA MET A 249 20.64 24.82 -1.98
C MET A 249 21.39 23.60 -2.54
N GLY A 250 22.59 23.33 -2.04
CA GLY A 250 23.46 22.24 -2.47
C GLY A 250 23.16 20.89 -1.78
N ALA A 251 22.00 20.72 -1.17
CA ALA A 251 21.65 19.52 -0.44
C ALA A 251 21.27 18.34 -1.35
N VAL A 252 21.53 17.12 -0.88
CA VAL A 252 20.97 15.90 -1.45
C VAL A 252 19.50 15.80 -1.05
N PHE A 253 18.61 15.46 -2.00
CA PHE A 253 17.18 15.30 -1.74
C PHE A 253 16.81 13.82 -1.78
N VAL A 254 16.11 13.34 -0.74
CA VAL A 254 15.60 11.98 -0.63
C VAL A 254 14.10 12.03 -0.40
N ALA A 255 13.34 11.28 -1.18
CA ALA A 255 11.88 11.21 -1.06
C ALA A 255 11.43 9.79 -0.66
N ILE A 256 10.35 9.73 0.13
CA ILE A 256 9.70 8.48 0.54
C ILE A 256 8.99 7.81 -0.64
N SER A 257 8.86 6.49 -0.64
CA SER A 257 8.18 5.72 -1.69
C SER A 257 6.75 6.20 -1.97
N PHE A 258 6.04 6.66 -0.93
CA PHE A 258 4.69 7.24 -1.03
C PHE A 258 4.63 8.50 -1.92
N VAL A 259 5.75 9.11 -2.22
CA VAL A 259 5.81 10.31 -3.09
C VAL A 259 5.12 10.06 -4.44
N GLY A 260 5.10 8.83 -4.94
CA GLY A 260 4.64 8.48 -6.28
C GLY A 260 5.70 8.86 -7.32
N SER A 261 6.70 7.99 -7.47
CA SER A 261 7.93 8.26 -8.21
C SER A 261 7.70 8.77 -9.62
N ASP A 262 6.82 8.12 -10.38
CA ASP A 262 6.55 8.49 -11.78
C ASP A 262 5.88 9.86 -11.87
N ALA A 263 4.94 10.16 -10.96
CA ALA A 263 4.31 11.47 -10.86
C ALA A 263 5.30 12.55 -10.41
N LEU A 264 6.23 12.20 -9.49
CA LEU A 264 7.30 13.11 -9.10
C LEU A 264 8.20 13.46 -10.31
N ALA A 265 8.58 12.46 -11.10
CA ALA A 265 9.40 12.68 -12.29
C ALA A 265 8.71 13.63 -13.28
N LEU A 266 7.41 13.44 -13.52
CA LEU A 266 6.60 14.32 -14.38
C LEU A 266 6.55 15.77 -13.84
N GLU A 267 6.29 15.93 -12.53
CA GLU A 267 6.26 17.27 -11.90
C GLU A 267 7.62 17.95 -11.90
N MET A 268 8.71 17.20 -11.76
CA MET A 268 10.07 17.74 -11.70
C MET A 268 10.61 18.14 -13.08
N GLY A 269 10.26 17.37 -14.12
CA GLY A 269 10.86 17.52 -15.44
C GLY A 269 12.40 17.39 -15.38
N ASP A 270 13.11 18.20 -16.16
CA ASP A 270 14.58 18.25 -16.21
C ASP A 270 15.24 18.61 -14.86
N LYS A 271 14.48 19.24 -13.97
CA LYS A 271 14.94 19.62 -12.62
C LYS A 271 14.95 18.46 -11.62
N GLY A 272 14.57 17.25 -12.05
CA GLY A 272 14.50 16.07 -11.19
C GLY A 272 15.83 15.34 -10.99
N ALA A 273 16.82 15.54 -11.85
CA ALA A 273 18.07 14.78 -11.82
C ALA A 273 18.75 14.77 -10.44
N GLY A 274 19.16 13.58 -9.97
CA GLY A 274 19.82 13.39 -8.69
C GLY A 274 18.91 13.30 -7.46
N VAL A 275 17.58 13.42 -7.61
CA VAL A 275 16.65 13.15 -6.50
C VAL A 275 16.62 11.64 -6.25
N ILE A 276 16.89 11.26 -5.00
CA ILE A 276 16.86 9.87 -4.55
C ILE A 276 15.44 9.56 -4.09
N VAL A 277 14.91 8.38 -4.46
CA VAL A 277 13.63 7.89 -3.99
C VAL A 277 13.79 6.49 -3.44
N SER A 278 13.34 6.25 -2.20
CA SER A 278 13.19 4.88 -1.69
C SER A 278 12.01 4.21 -2.36
N GLN A 279 12.13 2.92 -2.62
CA GLN A 279 11.09 2.09 -3.23
C GLN A 279 10.82 0.88 -2.36
N VAL A 280 9.60 0.39 -2.40
CA VAL A 280 9.12 -0.76 -1.62
C VAL A 280 8.60 -1.88 -2.52
N VAL A 281 8.86 -1.76 -3.80
CA VAL A 281 8.65 -2.78 -4.84
C VAL A 281 9.89 -2.81 -5.73
N PRO A 282 10.14 -3.92 -6.46
CA PRO A 282 11.22 -4.00 -7.45
C PRO A 282 11.12 -2.91 -8.52
N PHE A 283 12.19 -2.74 -9.28
CA PHE A 283 12.20 -1.77 -10.38
C PHE A 283 11.20 -2.19 -11.49
N PRO A 284 10.18 -1.35 -11.80
CA PRO A 284 9.09 -1.75 -12.71
C PRO A 284 9.51 -2.05 -14.15
N ALA A 285 10.73 -1.66 -14.56
CA ALA A 285 11.29 -1.97 -15.87
C ALA A 285 12.16 -3.25 -15.88
N ASP A 286 12.48 -3.82 -14.73
CA ASP A 286 13.35 -4.99 -14.62
C ASP A 286 12.61 -6.31 -14.87
N LYS A 287 12.49 -6.72 -16.12
CA LYS A 287 11.87 -8.00 -16.52
C LYS A 287 12.65 -9.25 -16.07
N SER A 288 13.85 -9.11 -15.51
CA SER A 288 14.56 -10.25 -14.93
C SER A 288 13.89 -10.78 -13.67
N VAL A 289 13.06 -9.97 -13.02
CA VAL A 289 12.16 -10.37 -11.93
C VAL A 289 10.87 -10.91 -12.56
N PRO A 290 10.52 -12.19 -12.41
CA PRO A 290 9.37 -12.79 -13.10
C PRO A 290 8.04 -12.09 -12.79
N LEU A 291 7.82 -11.67 -11.53
CA LEU A 291 6.65 -10.88 -11.17
C LEU A 291 6.54 -9.58 -11.99
N VAL A 292 7.65 -8.87 -12.21
CA VAL A 292 7.66 -7.63 -13.00
C VAL A 292 7.34 -7.91 -14.47
N ALA A 293 7.84 -9.02 -15.02
CA ALA A 293 7.49 -9.44 -16.39
C ALA A 293 5.99 -9.74 -16.51
N SER A 294 5.41 -10.49 -15.57
CA SER A 294 3.97 -10.78 -15.49
C SER A 294 3.15 -9.50 -15.35
N TYR A 295 3.56 -8.59 -14.44
CA TYR A 295 2.91 -7.30 -14.28
C TYR A 295 2.86 -6.48 -15.56
N GLN A 296 3.99 -6.35 -16.28
CA GLN A 296 4.03 -5.60 -17.54
C GLN A 296 3.13 -6.20 -18.61
N ALA A 297 3.09 -7.54 -18.70
CA ALA A 297 2.20 -8.24 -19.64
C ALA A 297 0.72 -8.04 -19.26
N ALA A 298 0.38 -8.16 -17.97
CA ALA A 298 -0.98 -7.97 -17.48
C ALA A 298 -1.47 -6.54 -17.68
N LEU A 299 -0.60 -5.55 -17.38
CA LEU A 299 -0.87 -4.13 -17.55
C LEU A 299 -1.13 -3.79 -19.02
N ALA A 300 -0.25 -4.18 -19.92
CA ALA A 300 -0.40 -3.95 -21.36
C ALA A 300 -1.65 -4.62 -21.95
N ALA A 301 -2.03 -5.80 -21.42
CA ALA A 301 -3.24 -6.50 -21.85
C ALA A 301 -4.53 -5.89 -21.25
N HIS A 302 -4.44 -5.19 -20.13
CA HIS A 302 -5.55 -4.46 -19.51
C HIS A 302 -5.75 -3.08 -20.14
N ASP A 303 -4.68 -2.30 -20.23
CA ASP A 303 -4.64 -0.99 -20.88
C ASP A 303 -3.36 -0.86 -21.73
N PRO A 304 -3.46 -0.95 -23.07
CA PRO A 304 -2.31 -0.82 -23.96
C PRO A 304 -1.60 0.54 -23.91
N GLY A 305 -2.27 1.58 -23.36
CA GLY A 305 -1.70 2.91 -23.19
C GLY A 305 -0.97 3.12 -21.85
N ALA A 306 -1.16 2.20 -20.91
CA ALA A 306 -0.57 2.30 -19.58
C ALA A 306 0.95 2.08 -19.60
N LYS A 307 1.65 2.84 -18.77
CA LYS A 307 3.10 2.69 -18.59
C LYS A 307 3.40 2.01 -17.26
N PRO A 308 4.31 1.03 -17.24
CA PRO A 308 4.78 0.44 -16.00
C PRO A 308 5.32 1.50 -15.03
N GLY A 309 4.86 1.44 -13.77
CA GLY A 309 5.26 2.37 -12.73
C GLY A 309 5.29 1.72 -11.35
N PHE A 310 5.93 2.39 -10.38
CA PHE A 310 6.10 1.85 -9.04
C PHE A 310 4.77 1.67 -8.31
N VAL A 311 3.86 2.64 -8.43
CA VAL A 311 2.56 2.60 -7.75
C VAL A 311 1.66 1.51 -8.33
N SER A 312 1.60 1.38 -9.66
CA SER A 312 0.79 0.34 -10.31
C SER A 312 1.38 -1.06 -10.12
N LEU A 313 2.72 -1.21 -10.04
CA LEU A 313 3.34 -2.48 -9.66
C LEU A 313 2.94 -2.90 -8.23
N GLU A 314 2.88 -1.95 -7.28
CA GLU A 314 2.42 -2.25 -5.93
C GLU A 314 0.94 -2.66 -5.92
N GLY A 315 0.09 -1.96 -6.68
CA GLY A 315 -1.31 -2.35 -6.86
C GLY A 315 -1.47 -3.76 -7.45
N TYR A 316 -0.65 -4.11 -8.45
CA TYR A 316 -0.61 -5.44 -9.02
C TYR A 316 -0.19 -6.50 -7.98
N LEU A 317 0.83 -6.21 -7.17
CA LEU A 317 1.29 -7.08 -6.10
C LEU A 317 0.20 -7.34 -5.04
N VAL A 318 -0.59 -6.30 -4.69
CA VAL A 318 -1.77 -6.45 -3.82
C VAL A 318 -2.79 -7.40 -4.45
N GLY A 319 -3.11 -7.22 -5.74
CA GLY A 319 -4.02 -8.08 -6.48
C GLY A 319 -3.54 -9.53 -6.52
N ARG A 320 -2.25 -9.75 -6.79
CA ARG A 320 -1.63 -11.10 -6.82
C ARG A 320 -1.69 -11.80 -5.46
N LEU A 321 -1.40 -11.09 -4.35
CA LEU A 321 -1.55 -11.65 -3.02
C LEU A 321 -2.98 -12.11 -2.76
N VAL A 322 -3.97 -11.28 -3.06
CA VAL A 322 -5.39 -11.60 -2.87
C VAL A 322 -5.79 -12.83 -3.69
N ILE A 323 -5.36 -12.90 -4.95
CA ILE A 323 -5.62 -14.03 -5.85
C ILE A 323 -5.02 -15.32 -5.29
N GLU A 324 -3.74 -15.30 -4.90
CA GLU A 324 -3.06 -16.49 -4.37
C GLU A 324 -3.61 -16.92 -3.02
N ALA A 325 -4.01 -15.97 -2.16
CA ALA A 325 -4.67 -16.29 -0.90
C ALA A 325 -6.05 -16.93 -1.12
N LEU A 326 -6.87 -16.39 -2.04
CA LEU A 326 -8.17 -16.97 -2.40
C LEU A 326 -8.05 -18.40 -2.95
N LYS A 327 -7.04 -18.70 -3.75
CA LYS A 327 -6.77 -20.05 -4.25
C LYS A 327 -6.48 -21.07 -3.14
N ARG A 328 -6.02 -20.60 -1.97
CA ARG A 328 -5.74 -21.43 -0.78
C ARG A 328 -6.92 -21.59 0.15
N VAL A 329 -8.01 -20.83 -0.04
CA VAL A 329 -9.23 -20.96 0.77
C VAL A 329 -9.97 -22.25 0.40
N PRO A 330 -10.20 -23.16 1.35
CA PRO A 330 -10.97 -24.36 1.08
C PRO A 330 -12.48 -24.03 1.03
N GLY A 331 -13.17 -24.43 -0.05
CA GLY A 331 -14.62 -24.27 -0.18
C GLY A 331 -15.08 -22.84 -0.49
N GLU A 332 -16.17 -22.41 0.15
CA GLU A 332 -16.73 -21.08 -0.08
C GLU A 332 -15.86 -20.00 0.58
N PRO A 333 -15.53 -18.92 -0.15
CA PRO A 333 -14.72 -17.84 0.40
C PRO A 333 -15.47 -17.10 1.52
N THR A 334 -14.83 -17.00 2.69
CA THR A 334 -15.24 -16.11 3.77
C THR A 334 -14.09 -15.16 4.10
N ARG A 335 -14.39 -14.01 4.72
CA ARG A 335 -13.38 -13.02 5.15
C ARG A 335 -12.37 -13.63 6.11
N GLU A 336 -12.85 -14.44 7.07
CA GLU A 336 -11.97 -15.12 8.02
C GLU A 336 -11.09 -16.15 7.31
N ALA A 337 -11.65 -16.99 6.43
CA ALA A 337 -10.88 -17.99 5.69
C ALA A 337 -9.80 -17.35 4.79
N LEU A 338 -10.08 -16.17 4.20
CA LEU A 338 -9.07 -15.41 3.45
C LEU A 338 -7.93 -14.96 4.36
N LEU A 339 -8.24 -14.42 5.56
CA LEU A 339 -7.23 -13.96 6.51
C LEU A 339 -6.43 -15.13 7.08
N ASP A 340 -7.10 -16.27 7.38
CA ASP A 340 -6.43 -17.51 7.81
C ASP A 340 -5.50 -18.03 6.70
N ALA A 341 -5.96 -18.06 5.45
CA ALA A 341 -5.12 -18.46 4.32
C ALA A 341 -3.87 -17.59 4.18
N ILE A 342 -3.94 -16.30 4.53
CA ILE A 342 -2.76 -15.42 4.51
C ILE A 342 -1.85 -15.71 5.70
N THR A 343 -2.39 -15.80 6.92
CA THR A 343 -1.59 -15.94 8.14
C THR A 343 -1.01 -17.33 8.34
N ASP A 344 -1.77 -18.38 8.01
CA ASP A 344 -1.38 -19.78 8.24
C ASP A 344 -0.45 -20.31 7.15
N SER A 345 -0.49 -19.72 5.96
CA SER A 345 0.44 -20.08 4.87
C SER A 345 1.90 -19.71 5.17
N GLY A 346 2.11 -18.74 6.04
CA GLY A 346 3.44 -18.27 6.43
C GLY A 346 4.15 -17.45 5.34
N ALA A 347 4.23 -17.99 4.12
CA ALA A 347 4.89 -17.32 3.00
C ALA A 347 4.11 -17.44 1.70
N PHE A 348 4.19 -16.38 0.89
CA PHE A 348 3.75 -16.33 -0.50
C PHE A 348 4.94 -15.97 -1.38
N ASP A 349 5.34 -16.88 -2.25
CA ASP A 349 6.22 -16.55 -3.38
C ASP A 349 5.33 -16.07 -4.53
N LEU A 350 5.42 -14.80 -4.83
CA LEU A 350 4.74 -14.15 -5.94
C LEU A 350 5.75 -13.96 -7.08
N ASP A 351 6.11 -15.06 -7.72
CA ASP A 351 7.04 -15.08 -8.86
C ASP A 351 8.37 -14.37 -8.55
N GLY A 352 9.01 -14.76 -7.44
CA GLY A 352 10.30 -14.25 -6.98
C GLY A 352 10.22 -13.07 -6.00
N ILE A 353 9.02 -12.67 -5.58
CA ILE A 353 8.80 -11.73 -4.49
C ILE A 353 8.15 -12.47 -3.33
N GLU A 354 8.91 -12.66 -2.26
CA GLU A 354 8.42 -13.34 -1.07
C GLU A 354 7.73 -12.36 -0.11
N LEU A 355 6.50 -12.70 0.28
CA LEU A 355 5.76 -12.03 1.35
C LEU A 355 5.59 -13.00 2.51
N THR A 356 5.97 -12.60 3.72
CA THR A 356 5.92 -13.45 4.92
C THR A 356 4.91 -12.93 5.93
N TYR A 357 3.97 -13.78 6.32
CA TYR A 357 2.93 -13.48 7.31
C TYR A 357 2.94 -14.50 8.45
N GLY A 358 2.16 -14.25 9.52
CA GLY A 358 2.03 -15.17 10.65
C GLY A 358 1.03 -14.68 11.69
N PRO A 359 0.78 -15.47 12.76
CA PRO A 359 -0.26 -15.17 13.76
C PRO A 359 -0.13 -13.81 14.47
N ALA A 360 1.06 -13.22 14.46
CA ALA A 360 1.33 -11.89 15.03
C ALA A 360 2.12 -10.99 14.04
N ASN A 361 2.16 -11.38 12.75
CA ASN A 361 2.87 -10.64 11.71
C ASN A 361 1.94 -10.40 10.52
N ASN A 362 1.62 -9.13 10.27
CA ASN A 362 0.84 -8.68 9.12
C ASN A 362 1.65 -7.80 8.16
N GLN A 363 3.00 -7.91 8.18
CA GLN A 363 3.89 -6.95 7.50
C GLN A 363 4.08 -7.24 6.01
N GLY A 364 4.17 -8.51 5.58
CA GLY A 364 4.50 -8.89 4.20
C GLY A 364 6.00 -8.87 3.93
N MET A 365 6.55 -7.78 3.36
CA MET A 365 7.98 -7.69 3.09
C MET A 365 8.67 -6.56 3.86
N ASN A 366 10.03 -6.62 3.89
CA ASN A 366 10.89 -5.71 4.64
C ASN A 366 11.96 -5.05 3.76
N GLN A 367 11.92 -5.27 2.46
CA GLN A 367 12.94 -4.77 1.54
C GLN A 367 12.70 -3.30 1.19
N VAL A 368 13.78 -2.53 1.14
CA VAL A 368 13.81 -1.16 0.68
C VAL A 368 14.84 -1.06 -0.43
N PHE A 369 14.42 -0.52 -1.57
CA PHE A 369 15.27 -0.29 -2.73
C PHE A 369 15.50 1.22 -2.89
N PHE A 370 16.50 1.60 -3.68
CA PHE A 370 16.74 3.00 -4.00
C PHE A 370 16.81 3.21 -5.50
N THR A 371 16.28 4.34 -5.92
CA THR A 371 16.41 4.82 -7.28
C THR A 371 16.86 6.28 -7.28
N ILE A 372 17.55 6.67 -8.34
CA ILE A 372 17.95 8.07 -8.58
C ILE A 372 17.25 8.53 -9.86
N LEU A 373 16.48 9.61 -9.74
CA LEU A 373 15.82 10.26 -10.88
C LEU A 373 16.86 10.88 -11.80
N GLN A 374 16.76 10.58 -13.09
CA GLN A 374 17.64 11.06 -14.14
C GLN A 374 17.07 12.34 -14.79
N ALA A 375 17.89 13.05 -15.57
CA ALA A 375 17.48 14.27 -16.26
C ALA A 375 16.41 14.05 -17.33
N ASP A 376 16.33 12.84 -17.89
CA ASP A 376 15.32 12.44 -18.86
C ASP A 376 14.00 11.95 -18.24
N GLY A 377 13.88 12.02 -16.89
CA GLY A 377 12.73 11.56 -16.13
C GLY A 377 12.72 10.05 -15.84
N SER A 378 13.71 9.29 -16.31
CA SER A 378 13.85 7.88 -15.97
C SER A 378 14.44 7.70 -14.55
N PHE A 379 14.32 6.49 -14.02
CA PHE A 379 14.90 6.11 -12.74
C PHE A 379 16.05 5.13 -12.95
N LYS A 380 17.16 5.36 -12.24
CA LYS A 380 18.28 4.41 -12.17
C LYS A 380 18.28 3.71 -10.81
N PRO A 381 18.09 2.38 -10.75
CA PRO A 381 18.23 1.65 -9.50
C PRO A 381 19.68 1.68 -9.01
N VAL A 382 19.84 1.80 -7.68
CA VAL A 382 21.16 1.84 -7.05
C VAL A 382 21.14 1.04 -5.76
N THR A 383 22.24 0.35 -5.45
CA THR A 383 22.46 -0.37 -4.21
C THR A 383 23.32 0.41 -3.22
N ARG A 384 23.96 1.48 -3.69
CA ARG A 384 24.80 2.39 -2.91
C ARG A 384 24.68 3.80 -3.46
N LEU A 385 24.65 4.78 -2.58
CA LEU A 385 24.71 6.18 -2.97
C LEU A 385 26.16 6.57 -3.25
N ILE A 386 26.38 7.35 -4.30
CA ILE A 386 27.69 7.89 -4.68
C ILE A 386 27.58 9.41 -4.83
N LYS A 387 28.66 10.13 -4.42
CA LYS A 387 28.75 11.60 -4.57
C LYS A 387 28.84 12.01 -6.01
#